data_dd88e42de98f182ecac1e4eee123f33a
#
_entry.id   dd88e42de98f182ecac1e4eee123f33a
#
_cell.length_a   1.000
_cell.length_b   1.000
_cell.length_c   1.000
_cell.angle_alpha   90.00
_cell.angle_beta   90.00
_cell.angle_gamma   90.00
#
_symmetry.space_group_name_H-M   'P 1'
#
loop_
_entity.id
_entity.type
_entity.pdbx_description
1 polymer ?
#
loop_
_entity_poly.entity_id
_entity_poly.type
_entity_poly.pdbx_seq_one_letter_code
_entity_poly.pdbx_strand_id
1 'polypeptide(L)'
;KDRVAALVGPVAEKMWVSTFHSACVRILRRDAEQLGYPSAFSIYDQADATRLTGYVVRDLGLDNKKFVARSVQAHISNLKNELISTDTALNRADGIFDRKVAEIYNEYQRRLRTAGAMDFDDLLTVTVELFNNHPDALTHYQERFQHVLVDEYQDTNPAQNDIVLKLGDKHRNVFVVGDSDQSVYAFRGADIRNILEFEKAFPDTSVVVLDQNYRSTQTILDAANSVISNNFGRKPKELWTDKSTGDKVILYRADDEVDEAAWIIGEL
;
A
#
# COMPACT_ATOMS: atom_id res chain seq x y z
N LYS A 1 -16.76 1.18 9.36
CA LYS A 1 -17.19 0.25 10.42
C LYS A 1 -18.72 0.20 10.49
N ASP A 2 -19.41 1.33 10.41
CA ASP A 2 -20.87 1.43 10.54
C ASP A 2 -21.62 0.62 9.46
N ARG A 3 -21.13 0.64 8.22
CA ARG A 3 -21.68 -0.19 7.12
C ARG A 3 -21.56 -1.69 7.43
N VAL A 4 -20.43 -2.11 8.00
CA VAL A 4 -20.21 -3.51 8.40
C VAL A 4 -21.16 -3.86 9.56
N ALA A 5 -21.30 -2.96 10.55
CA ALA A 5 -22.22 -3.15 11.67
C ALA A 5 -23.68 -3.27 11.22
N ALA A 6 -24.09 -2.50 10.20
CA ALA A 6 -25.42 -2.60 9.61
C ALA A 6 -25.68 -3.95 8.93
N LEU A 7 -24.66 -4.62 8.40
CA LEU A 7 -24.77 -5.90 7.72
C LEU A 7 -24.71 -7.10 8.68
N VAL A 8 -23.77 -7.08 9.65
CA VAL A 8 -23.46 -8.24 10.48
C VAL A 8 -23.87 -8.06 11.95
N GLY A 9 -24.42 -6.90 12.30
CA GLY A 9 -24.90 -6.61 13.65
C GLY A 9 -23.77 -6.42 14.68
N PRO A 10 -24.04 -6.71 15.98
CA PRO A 10 -23.13 -6.40 17.10
C PRO A 10 -21.76 -7.06 17.02
N VAL A 11 -21.62 -8.14 16.26
CA VAL A 11 -20.32 -8.82 16.08
C VAL A 11 -19.26 -7.91 15.44
N ALA A 12 -19.70 -6.89 14.68
CA ALA A 12 -18.82 -5.89 14.07
C ALA A 12 -17.96 -5.12 15.09
N GLU A 13 -18.41 -5.01 16.33
CA GLU A 13 -17.66 -4.34 17.41
C GLU A 13 -16.35 -5.06 17.72
N LYS A 14 -16.35 -6.40 17.61
CA LYS A 14 -15.20 -7.26 17.88
C LYS A 14 -14.27 -7.38 16.66
N MET A 15 -14.75 -7.03 15.47
CA MET A 15 -13.95 -7.08 14.24
C MET A 15 -12.94 -5.93 14.18
N TRP A 16 -11.78 -6.22 13.61
CA TRP A 16 -10.81 -5.20 13.24
C TRP A 16 -11.14 -4.69 11.83
N VAL A 17 -11.88 -3.60 11.76
CA VAL A 17 -12.17 -2.89 10.52
C VAL A 17 -11.33 -1.63 10.51
N SER A 18 -10.23 -1.63 9.77
CA SER A 18 -9.22 -0.57 9.81
C SER A 18 -8.33 -0.59 8.57
N THR A 19 -7.52 0.44 8.39
CA THR A 19 -6.41 0.41 7.42
C THR A 19 -5.28 -0.50 7.91
N PHE A 20 -4.39 -0.92 7.00
CA PHE A 20 -3.20 -1.69 7.35
C PHE A 20 -2.37 -1.01 8.45
N HIS A 21 -2.06 0.28 8.29
CA HIS A 21 -1.29 1.02 9.28
C HIS A 21 -1.95 1.02 10.66
N SER A 22 -3.26 1.21 10.73
CA SER A 22 -3.97 1.19 12.02
C SER A 22 -3.95 -0.20 12.67
N ALA A 23 -4.05 -1.27 11.88
CA ALA A 23 -3.90 -2.63 12.39
C ALA A 23 -2.47 -2.88 12.89
N CYS A 24 -1.46 -2.49 12.11
CA CYS A 24 -0.04 -2.61 12.50
C CYS A 24 0.28 -1.82 13.77
N VAL A 25 -0.21 -0.59 13.92
CA VAL A 25 -0.06 0.17 15.18
C VAL A 25 -0.60 -0.62 16.37
N ARG A 26 -1.78 -1.24 16.26
CA ARG A 26 -2.36 -2.04 17.36
C ARG A 26 -1.52 -3.28 17.68
N ILE A 27 -0.96 -3.94 16.65
CA ILE A 27 -0.05 -5.06 16.81
C ILE A 27 1.21 -4.60 17.53
N LEU A 28 1.86 -3.57 17.02
CA LEU A 28 3.13 -3.07 17.52
C LEU A 28 3.02 -2.45 18.92
N ARG A 29 1.89 -1.79 19.27
CA ARG A 29 1.65 -1.29 20.64
C ARG A 29 1.68 -2.41 21.67
N ARG A 30 1.35 -3.63 21.28
CA ARG A 30 1.39 -4.80 22.16
C ARG A 30 2.75 -5.48 22.15
N ASP A 31 3.34 -5.67 20.97
CA ASP A 31 4.44 -6.64 20.80
C ASP A 31 5.78 -6.03 20.36
N ALA A 32 5.86 -4.70 20.11
CA ALA A 32 7.09 -4.05 19.62
C ALA A 32 8.27 -4.13 20.58
N GLU A 33 8.02 -4.35 21.88
CA GLU A 33 9.07 -4.53 22.89
C GLU A 33 9.94 -5.76 22.59
N GLN A 34 9.41 -6.77 21.93
CA GLN A 34 10.16 -7.94 21.48
C GLN A 34 11.26 -7.57 20.44
N LEU A 35 11.08 -6.45 19.74
CA LEU A 35 12.04 -5.89 18.78
C LEU A 35 12.84 -4.72 19.33
N GLY A 36 12.73 -4.44 20.64
CA GLY A 36 13.46 -3.37 21.33
C GLY A 36 12.87 -1.96 21.12
N TYR A 37 11.64 -1.84 20.66
CA TYR A 37 10.90 -0.56 20.65
C TYR A 37 10.05 -0.43 21.91
N PRO A 38 9.90 0.79 22.46
CA PRO A 38 8.96 1.00 23.56
C PRO A 38 7.51 0.79 23.04
N SER A 39 6.63 0.24 23.87
CA SER A 39 5.20 0.12 23.53
C SER A 39 4.53 1.47 23.22
N ALA A 40 5.04 2.55 23.84
CA ALA A 40 4.62 3.94 23.62
C ALA A 40 5.46 4.66 22.54
N PHE A 41 5.97 3.92 21.52
CA PHE A 41 6.76 4.52 20.44
C PHE A 41 6.08 5.73 19.81
N SER A 42 6.84 6.72 19.37
CA SER A 42 6.35 7.86 18.61
C SER A 42 6.18 7.50 17.13
N ILE A 43 5.17 8.09 16.48
CA ILE A 43 4.98 7.91 15.04
C ILE A 43 5.37 9.22 14.38
N TYR A 44 6.39 9.18 13.51
CA TYR A 44 6.84 10.32 12.72
C TYR A 44 5.98 10.42 11.46
N ASP A 45 5.45 11.62 11.22
CA ASP A 45 4.77 11.90 9.96
C ASP A 45 5.77 12.17 8.81
N GLN A 46 5.26 12.46 7.62
CA GLN A 46 6.11 12.73 6.45
C GLN A 46 7.01 13.96 6.63
N ALA A 47 6.57 14.95 7.39
CA ALA A 47 7.37 16.15 7.66
C ALA A 47 8.50 15.84 8.64
N ASP A 48 8.22 15.08 9.68
CA ASP A 48 9.22 14.61 10.66
C ASP A 48 10.26 13.71 10.00
N ALA A 49 9.81 12.73 9.19
CA ALA A 49 10.68 11.83 8.44
C ALA A 49 11.61 12.59 7.49
N THR A 50 11.07 13.54 6.73
CA THR A 50 11.87 14.38 5.82
C THR A 50 12.86 15.24 6.58
N ARG A 51 12.46 15.80 7.73
CA ARG A 51 13.34 16.63 8.58
C ARG A 51 14.48 15.80 9.16
N LEU A 52 14.19 14.60 9.66
CA LEU A 52 15.20 13.68 10.17
C LEU A 52 16.19 13.29 9.06
N THR A 53 15.70 12.97 7.86
CA THR A 53 16.55 12.69 6.69
C THR A 53 17.48 13.88 6.38
N GLY A 54 16.98 15.11 6.43
CA GLY A 54 17.78 16.32 6.24
C GLY A 54 18.91 16.46 7.30
N TYR A 55 18.63 16.12 8.56
CA TYR A 55 19.65 16.11 9.60
C TYR A 55 20.71 15.03 9.34
N VAL A 56 20.30 13.84 8.91
CA VAL A 56 21.22 12.77 8.57
C VAL A 56 22.14 13.17 7.42
N VAL A 57 21.57 13.71 6.32
CA VAL A 57 22.34 14.19 5.15
C VAL A 57 23.39 15.21 5.57
N ARG A 58 23.01 16.20 6.37
CA ARG A 58 23.90 17.25 6.90
C ARG A 58 25.02 16.65 7.76
N ASP A 59 24.67 15.77 8.71
CA ASP A 59 25.60 15.24 9.71
C ASP A 59 26.59 14.24 9.10
N LEU A 60 26.22 13.60 7.96
CA LEU A 60 27.11 12.80 7.13
C LEU A 60 28.00 13.66 6.21
N GLY A 61 27.89 14.97 6.26
CA GLY A 61 28.68 15.89 5.43
C GLY A 61 28.34 15.82 3.93
N LEU A 62 27.14 15.40 3.58
CA LEU A 62 26.71 15.25 2.19
C LEU A 62 26.13 16.56 1.64
N ASP A 63 26.29 16.77 0.32
CA ASP A 63 25.76 17.94 -0.36
C ASP A 63 24.23 17.90 -0.44
N ASN A 64 23.56 18.83 0.25
CA ASN A 64 22.09 18.95 0.27
C ASN A 64 21.45 19.25 -1.11
N LYS A 65 22.21 19.73 -2.08
CA LYS A 65 21.71 19.93 -3.45
C LYS A 65 21.68 18.63 -4.23
N LYS A 66 22.60 17.70 -3.94
CA LYS A 66 22.66 16.36 -4.55
C LYS A 66 21.77 15.36 -3.81
N PHE A 67 21.71 15.47 -2.48
CA PHE A 67 20.92 14.60 -1.60
C PHE A 67 19.80 15.39 -0.97
N VAL A 68 18.84 15.81 -1.80
CA VAL A 68 17.64 16.56 -1.35
C VAL A 68 16.83 15.66 -0.40
N ALA A 69 16.62 16.12 0.83
CA ALA A 69 16.00 15.31 1.89
C ALA A 69 14.67 14.65 1.47
N ARG A 70 13.81 15.38 0.75
CA ARG A 70 12.52 14.83 0.25
C ARG A 70 12.71 13.71 -0.76
N SER A 71 13.69 13.85 -1.67
CA SER A 71 13.98 12.82 -2.68
C SER A 71 14.61 11.59 -2.03
N VAL A 72 15.56 11.78 -1.11
CA VAL A 72 16.18 10.69 -0.36
C VAL A 72 15.15 9.95 0.48
N GLN A 73 14.25 10.68 1.16
CA GLN A 73 13.16 10.07 1.93
C GLN A 73 12.23 9.22 1.04
N ALA A 74 11.94 9.67 -0.17
CA ALA A 74 11.15 8.88 -1.12
C ALA A 74 11.87 7.57 -1.52
N HIS A 75 13.19 7.60 -1.71
CA HIS A 75 13.97 6.38 -1.97
C HIS A 75 13.96 5.43 -0.76
N ILE A 76 14.13 5.95 0.46
CA ILE A 76 14.06 5.16 1.69
C ILE A 76 12.67 4.52 1.83
N SER A 77 11.60 5.27 1.58
CA SER A 77 10.22 4.77 1.61
C SER A 77 10.02 3.62 0.61
N ASN A 78 10.52 3.76 -0.62
CA ASN A 78 10.44 2.69 -1.62
C ASN A 78 11.19 1.43 -1.16
N LEU A 79 12.42 1.56 -0.63
CA LEU A 79 13.18 0.43 -0.08
C LEU A 79 12.42 -0.27 1.04
N LYS A 80 11.81 0.49 1.97
CA LYS A 80 10.98 -0.07 3.04
C LYS A 80 9.78 -0.81 2.49
N ASN A 81 9.03 -0.21 1.58
CA ASN A 81 7.84 -0.81 0.98
C ASN A 81 8.14 -2.11 0.21
N GLU A 82 9.35 -2.23 -0.35
CA GLU A 82 9.89 -3.44 -0.97
C GLU A 82 10.51 -4.42 0.05
N LEU A 83 10.42 -4.14 1.35
CA LEU A 83 11.04 -4.95 2.41
C LEU A 83 12.56 -5.09 2.29
N ILE A 84 13.22 -4.11 1.68
CA ILE A 84 14.67 -4.07 1.57
C ILE A 84 15.26 -3.47 2.84
N SER A 85 15.96 -4.30 3.61
CA SER A 85 16.66 -3.86 4.84
C SER A 85 17.83 -2.93 4.52
N THR A 86 18.31 -2.18 5.53
CA THR A 86 19.48 -1.31 5.40
C THR A 86 20.72 -2.06 4.91
N ASP A 87 20.95 -3.28 5.41
CA ASP A 87 22.09 -4.11 4.99
C ASP A 87 21.93 -4.59 3.54
N THR A 88 20.72 -4.99 3.17
CA THR A 88 20.42 -5.39 1.79
C THR A 88 20.58 -4.22 0.83
N ALA A 89 20.14 -3.02 1.21
CA ALA A 89 20.32 -1.80 0.42
C ALA A 89 21.80 -1.47 0.20
N LEU A 90 22.63 -1.58 1.24
CA LEU A 90 24.08 -1.38 1.15
C LEU A 90 24.74 -2.41 0.22
N ASN A 91 24.32 -3.68 0.31
CA ASN A 91 24.90 -4.77 -0.50
C ASN A 91 24.48 -4.71 -1.96
N ARG A 92 23.29 -4.17 -2.26
CA ARG A 92 22.74 -4.05 -3.63
C ARG A 92 23.09 -2.73 -4.31
N ALA A 93 23.68 -1.78 -3.58
CA ALA A 93 23.96 -0.45 -4.09
C ALA A 93 24.88 -0.48 -5.33
N ASP A 94 24.35 -0.06 -6.47
CA ASP A 94 25.03 0.01 -7.75
C ASP A 94 25.37 1.48 -8.09
N GLY A 95 26.48 1.92 -7.58
CA GLY A 95 26.94 3.28 -7.79
C GLY A 95 27.04 4.13 -6.52
N ILE A 96 27.64 5.31 -6.67
CA ILE A 96 27.96 6.20 -5.54
C ILE A 96 26.70 6.76 -4.91
N PHE A 97 25.70 7.12 -5.73
CA PHE A 97 24.44 7.69 -5.23
C PHE A 97 23.68 6.68 -4.37
N ASP A 98 23.45 5.47 -4.91
CA ASP A 98 22.70 4.42 -4.19
C ASP A 98 23.39 4.01 -2.90
N ARG A 99 24.73 3.92 -2.93
CA ARG A 99 25.51 3.64 -1.72
C ARG A 99 25.31 4.72 -0.66
N LYS A 100 25.28 6.00 -1.06
CA LYS A 100 25.05 7.11 -0.13
C LYS A 100 23.63 7.13 0.40
N VAL A 101 22.64 6.83 -0.44
CA VAL A 101 21.25 6.67 0.01
C VAL A 101 21.12 5.53 1.02
N ALA A 102 21.80 4.40 0.80
CA ALA A 102 21.79 3.28 1.72
C ALA A 102 22.51 3.61 3.07
N GLU A 103 23.62 4.37 3.03
CA GLU A 103 24.29 4.91 4.24
C GLU A 103 23.34 5.84 5.03
N ILE A 104 22.62 6.74 4.32
CA ILE A 104 21.62 7.63 4.92
C ILE A 104 20.48 6.81 5.52
N TYR A 105 19.98 5.80 4.82
CA TYR A 105 18.91 4.92 5.29
C TYR A 105 19.31 4.21 6.59
N ASN A 106 20.52 3.67 6.65
CA ASN A 106 21.03 3.00 7.86
C ASN A 106 21.09 3.97 9.07
N GLU A 107 21.65 5.15 8.88
CA GLU A 107 21.73 6.15 9.96
C GLU A 107 20.36 6.71 10.35
N TYR A 108 19.47 6.92 9.36
CA TYR A 108 18.08 7.32 9.57
C TYR A 108 17.34 6.31 10.47
N GLN A 109 17.44 5.03 10.13
CA GLN A 109 16.78 3.95 10.87
C GLN A 109 17.37 3.81 12.28
N ARG A 110 18.69 3.95 12.43
CA ARG A 110 19.35 3.96 13.73
C ARG A 110 18.82 5.10 14.62
N ARG A 111 18.63 6.30 14.06
CA ARG A 111 18.10 7.46 14.82
C ARG A 111 16.65 7.28 15.22
N LEU A 112 15.79 6.76 14.33
CA LEU A 112 14.41 6.42 14.67
C LEU A 112 14.36 5.43 15.83
N ARG A 113 15.13 4.35 15.73
CA ARG A 113 15.21 3.33 16.79
C ARG A 113 15.71 3.90 18.12
N THR A 114 16.75 4.74 18.09
CA THR A 114 17.28 5.42 19.29
C THR A 114 16.27 6.38 19.92
N ALA A 115 15.43 7.03 19.11
CA ALA A 115 14.38 7.91 19.58
C ALA A 115 13.12 7.14 20.06
N GLY A 116 13.08 5.81 19.96
CA GLY A 116 11.90 5.02 20.22
C GLY A 116 10.74 5.41 19.29
N ALA A 117 11.04 5.68 18.03
CA ALA A 117 10.09 6.16 17.04
C ALA A 117 10.04 5.25 15.81
N MET A 118 8.94 5.30 15.10
CA MET A 118 8.70 4.66 13.81
C MET A 118 8.12 5.69 12.85
N ASP A 119 8.46 5.65 11.58
CA ASP A 119 7.71 6.36 10.54
C ASP A 119 6.53 5.51 10.02
N PHE A 120 5.76 6.03 9.06
CA PHE A 120 4.61 5.29 8.53
C PHE A 120 5.02 3.97 7.86
N ASP A 121 6.13 3.95 7.13
CA ASP A 121 6.60 2.74 6.47
C ASP A 121 7.06 1.70 7.50
N ASP A 122 7.68 2.14 8.61
CA ASP A 122 8.08 1.26 9.71
C ASP A 122 6.90 0.53 10.34
N LEU A 123 5.70 1.13 10.37
CA LEU A 123 4.53 0.44 10.92
C LEU A 123 4.25 -0.87 10.18
N LEU A 124 4.51 -0.92 8.88
CA LEU A 124 4.38 -2.12 8.07
C LEU A 124 5.61 -3.02 8.20
N THR A 125 6.81 -2.47 7.97
CA THR A 125 8.05 -3.25 7.90
C THR A 125 8.42 -3.87 9.24
N VAL A 126 8.23 -3.14 10.35
CA VAL A 126 8.48 -3.65 11.71
C VAL A 126 7.43 -4.71 12.10
N THR A 127 6.18 -4.61 11.59
CA THR A 127 5.20 -5.69 11.76
C THR A 127 5.63 -6.96 11.03
N VAL A 128 6.16 -6.83 9.81
CA VAL A 128 6.72 -7.96 9.05
C VAL A 128 7.94 -8.53 9.79
N GLU A 129 8.84 -7.68 10.30
CA GLU A 129 10.00 -8.09 11.11
C GLU A 129 9.55 -8.86 12.36
N LEU A 130 8.51 -8.36 13.06
CA LEU A 130 7.93 -9.04 14.22
C LEU A 130 7.45 -10.45 13.88
N PHE A 131 6.68 -10.58 12.80
CA PHE A 131 6.14 -11.87 12.40
C PHE A 131 7.21 -12.86 11.91
N ASN A 132 8.32 -12.36 11.33
CA ASN A 132 9.43 -13.19 10.92
C ASN A 132 10.27 -13.68 12.09
N ASN A 133 10.52 -12.82 13.08
CA ASN A 133 11.46 -13.11 14.16
C ASN A 133 10.80 -13.69 15.41
N HIS A 134 9.49 -13.50 15.57
CA HIS A 134 8.71 -13.92 16.72
C HIS A 134 7.48 -14.76 16.32
N PRO A 135 7.66 -16.05 16.04
CA PRO A 135 6.57 -16.96 15.61
C PRO A 135 5.38 -17.00 16.58
N ASP A 136 5.63 -16.84 17.86
CA ASP A 136 4.56 -16.82 18.87
C ASP A 136 3.64 -15.61 18.71
N ALA A 137 4.21 -14.45 18.36
CA ALA A 137 3.43 -13.26 18.05
C ALA A 137 2.57 -13.50 16.79
N LEU A 138 3.16 -14.03 15.72
CA LEU A 138 2.42 -14.39 14.51
C LEU A 138 1.29 -15.39 14.81
N THR A 139 1.58 -16.46 15.53
CA THR A 139 0.61 -17.50 15.90
C THR A 139 -0.57 -16.89 16.67
N HIS A 140 -0.31 -15.98 17.62
CA HIS A 140 -1.36 -15.29 18.35
C HIS A 140 -2.32 -14.55 17.42
N TYR A 141 -1.81 -13.84 16.41
CA TYR A 141 -2.67 -13.10 15.48
C TYR A 141 -3.35 -14.02 14.46
N GLN A 142 -2.72 -15.11 14.04
CA GLN A 142 -3.35 -16.13 13.20
C GLN A 142 -4.53 -16.80 13.93
N GLU A 143 -4.41 -17.09 15.22
CA GLU A 143 -5.52 -17.63 16.02
C GLU A 143 -6.65 -16.63 16.23
N ARG A 144 -6.29 -15.36 16.39
CA ARG A 144 -7.25 -14.28 16.55
C ARG A 144 -8.02 -13.98 15.26
N PHE A 145 -7.36 -14.00 14.11
CA PHE A 145 -7.93 -13.65 12.82
C PHE A 145 -8.19 -14.90 11.98
N GLN A 146 -9.31 -15.55 12.26
CA GLN A 146 -9.73 -16.74 11.51
C GLN A 146 -10.15 -16.40 10.08
N HIS A 147 -10.43 -15.14 9.77
CA HIS A 147 -10.77 -14.62 8.47
C HIS A 147 -10.03 -13.30 8.24
N VAL A 148 -9.42 -13.15 7.08
CA VAL A 148 -8.75 -11.93 6.63
C VAL A 148 -9.43 -11.44 5.36
N LEU A 149 -9.99 -10.23 5.40
CA LEU A 149 -10.66 -9.61 4.27
C LEU A 149 -9.93 -8.34 3.89
N VAL A 150 -9.56 -8.20 2.62
CA VAL A 150 -8.82 -7.03 2.12
C VAL A 150 -9.53 -6.46 0.91
N ASP A 151 -9.80 -5.17 0.95
CA ASP A 151 -10.37 -4.40 -0.16
C ASP A 151 -9.26 -3.66 -0.91
N GLU A 152 -9.50 -3.33 -2.17
CA GLU A 152 -8.55 -2.64 -3.07
C GLU A 152 -7.17 -3.32 -3.13
N TYR A 153 -7.17 -4.65 -3.26
CA TYR A 153 -5.93 -5.44 -3.13
C TYR A 153 -4.88 -5.12 -4.18
N GLN A 154 -5.27 -4.61 -5.36
CA GLN A 154 -4.37 -4.15 -6.42
C GLN A 154 -3.49 -2.97 -5.99
N ASP A 155 -3.88 -2.25 -4.94
CA ASP A 155 -3.15 -1.08 -4.42
C ASP A 155 -2.22 -1.43 -3.25
N THR A 156 -2.11 -2.71 -2.89
CA THR A 156 -1.21 -3.16 -1.83
C THR A 156 0.26 -3.14 -2.27
N ASN A 157 1.15 -2.75 -1.35
CA ASN A 157 2.59 -2.90 -1.53
C ASN A 157 3.09 -4.27 -1.03
N PRO A 158 4.34 -4.66 -1.32
CA PRO A 158 4.92 -5.92 -0.88
C PRO A 158 4.83 -6.17 0.64
N ALA A 159 5.03 -5.14 1.47
CA ALA A 159 4.94 -5.28 2.92
C ALA A 159 3.50 -5.60 3.39
N GLN A 160 2.50 -4.94 2.82
CA GLN A 160 1.10 -5.21 3.10
C GLN A 160 0.69 -6.61 2.65
N ASN A 161 1.13 -7.01 1.45
CA ASN A 161 0.90 -8.35 0.93
C ASN A 161 1.50 -9.42 1.85
N ASP A 162 2.74 -9.24 2.29
CA ASP A 162 3.40 -10.20 3.19
C ASP A 162 2.65 -10.37 4.52
N ILE A 163 2.13 -9.26 5.08
CA ILE A 163 1.29 -9.31 6.29
C ILE A 163 0.02 -10.16 6.04
N VAL A 164 -0.66 -9.96 4.89
CA VAL A 164 -1.86 -10.72 4.54
C VAL A 164 -1.54 -12.22 4.41
N LEU A 165 -0.48 -12.54 3.67
CA LEU A 165 -0.06 -13.93 3.46
C LEU A 165 0.27 -14.62 4.79
N LYS A 166 1.04 -13.98 5.66
CA LYS A 166 1.41 -14.51 6.98
C LYS A 166 0.19 -14.72 7.88
N LEU A 167 -0.70 -13.74 7.96
CA LEU A 167 -1.92 -13.87 8.79
C LEU A 167 -2.86 -14.93 8.24
N GLY A 168 -2.96 -15.06 6.92
CA GLY A 168 -3.85 -16.00 6.25
C GLY A 168 -3.35 -17.45 6.22
N ASP A 169 -2.07 -17.69 6.43
CA ASP A 169 -1.43 -19.00 6.20
C ASP A 169 -2.06 -20.13 7.02
N LYS A 170 -2.38 -19.87 8.28
CA LYS A 170 -2.91 -20.90 9.21
C LYS A 170 -4.30 -21.41 8.84
N HIS A 171 -5.24 -20.49 8.60
CA HIS A 171 -6.66 -20.83 8.38
C HIS A 171 -7.06 -20.84 6.91
N ARG A 172 -6.25 -20.21 6.04
CA ARG A 172 -6.48 -20.04 4.59
C ARG A 172 -7.81 -19.39 4.24
N ASN A 173 -8.46 -18.72 5.21
CA ASN A 173 -9.71 -17.99 5.02
C ASN A 173 -9.39 -16.54 4.65
N VAL A 174 -8.80 -16.34 3.49
CA VAL A 174 -8.44 -15.02 2.96
C VAL A 174 -9.38 -14.66 1.82
N PHE A 175 -9.99 -13.48 1.92
CA PHE A 175 -10.87 -12.93 0.90
C PHE A 175 -10.31 -11.58 0.46
N VAL A 176 -9.96 -11.48 -0.81
CA VAL A 176 -9.45 -10.23 -1.39
C VAL A 176 -10.40 -9.73 -2.47
N VAL A 177 -10.63 -8.44 -2.48
CA VAL A 177 -11.38 -7.73 -3.52
C VAL A 177 -10.49 -6.71 -4.15
N GLY A 178 -10.52 -6.61 -5.46
CA GLY A 178 -9.75 -5.61 -6.18
C GLY A 178 -10.03 -5.62 -7.67
N ASP A 179 -9.51 -4.62 -8.32
CA ASP A 179 -9.62 -4.43 -9.75
C ASP A 179 -8.25 -4.11 -10.35
N SER A 180 -7.65 -5.08 -11.03
CA SER A 180 -6.34 -4.91 -11.68
C SER A 180 -6.31 -3.75 -12.69
N ASP A 181 -7.48 -3.39 -13.25
CA ASP A 181 -7.60 -2.29 -14.20
C ASP A 181 -7.59 -0.90 -13.53
N GLN A 182 -7.72 -0.86 -12.19
CA GLN A 182 -7.69 0.35 -11.38
C GLN A 182 -6.38 0.53 -10.61
N SER A 183 -5.34 -0.28 -10.88
CA SER A 183 -4.04 -0.16 -10.23
C SER A 183 -3.29 1.09 -10.70
N VAL A 184 -3.50 2.21 -10.01
CA VAL A 184 -2.91 3.52 -10.35
C VAL A 184 -1.91 4.03 -9.32
N TYR A 185 -1.66 3.27 -8.23
CA TYR A 185 -0.79 3.68 -7.13
C TYR A 185 0.63 3.08 -7.16
N ALA A 186 1.11 2.65 -8.33
CA ALA A 186 2.49 2.17 -8.48
C ALA A 186 3.53 3.19 -7.97
N PHE A 187 3.28 4.50 -8.18
CA PHE A 187 4.14 5.58 -7.68
C PHE A 187 4.16 5.71 -6.13
N ARG A 188 3.27 4.99 -5.43
CA ARG A 188 3.23 4.86 -3.96
C ARG A 188 3.69 3.47 -3.49
N GLY A 189 4.34 2.70 -4.36
CA GLY A 189 4.85 1.38 -4.04
C GLY A 189 3.83 0.24 -4.15
N ALA A 190 2.61 0.49 -4.69
CA ALA A 190 1.67 -0.59 -4.99
C ALA A 190 2.24 -1.53 -6.04
N ASP A 191 2.02 -2.83 -5.86
CA ASP A 191 2.48 -3.86 -6.78
C ASP A 191 1.29 -4.69 -7.28
N ILE A 192 0.90 -4.47 -8.52
CA ILE A 192 -0.19 -5.17 -9.18
C ILE A 192 -0.01 -6.70 -9.17
N ARG A 193 1.23 -7.19 -9.08
CA ARG A 193 1.52 -8.63 -8.99
C ARG A 193 0.85 -9.26 -7.78
N ASN A 194 0.64 -8.53 -6.71
CA ASN A 194 -0.01 -9.04 -5.51
C ASN A 194 -1.40 -9.62 -5.82
N ILE A 195 -2.22 -8.94 -6.62
CA ILE A 195 -3.55 -9.45 -7.00
C ILE A 195 -3.46 -10.46 -8.16
N LEU A 196 -2.57 -10.23 -9.13
CA LEU A 196 -2.45 -11.12 -10.28
C LEU A 196 -1.89 -12.50 -9.90
N GLU A 197 -1.04 -12.56 -8.89
CA GLU A 197 -0.36 -13.77 -8.41
C GLU A 197 -0.95 -14.36 -7.14
N PHE A 198 -2.06 -13.80 -6.64
CA PHE A 198 -2.70 -14.26 -5.41
C PHE A 198 -3.00 -15.77 -5.41
N GLU A 199 -3.44 -16.30 -6.54
CA GLU A 199 -3.71 -17.74 -6.72
C GLU A 199 -2.46 -18.62 -6.59
N LYS A 200 -1.25 -18.07 -6.77
CA LYS A 200 0.00 -18.81 -6.52
C LYS A 200 0.22 -19.04 -5.03
N ALA A 201 -0.12 -18.05 -4.19
CA ALA A 201 -0.03 -18.17 -2.74
C ALA A 201 -1.16 -19.04 -2.16
N PHE A 202 -2.34 -18.98 -2.78
CA PHE A 202 -3.53 -19.74 -2.37
C PHE A 202 -4.08 -20.55 -3.56
N PRO A 203 -3.50 -21.73 -3.87
CA PRO A 203 -3.89 -22.50 -5.07
C PRO A 203 -5.37 -22.94 -5.12
N ASP A 204 -6.03 -23.03 -3.96
CA ASP A 204 -7.45 -23.40 -3.84
C ASP A 204 -8.39 -22.17 -3.98
N THR A 205 -7.89 -21.03 -4.47
CA THR A 205 -8.68 -19.80 -4.61
C THR A 205 -9.82 -19.99 -5.60
N SER A 206 -11.02 -19.59 -5.18
CA SER A 206 -12.17 -19.41 -6.07
C SER A 206 -12.23 -17.96 -6.52
N VAL A 207 -12.19 -17.73 -7.84
CA VAL A 207 -12.25 -16.39 -8.42
C VAL A 207 -13.66 -16.10 -8.90
N VAL A 208 -14.25 -15.01 -8.41
CA VAL A 208 -15.55 -14.50 -8.85
C VAL A 208 -15.32 -13.17 -9.55
N VAL A 209 -15.74 -13.08 -10.81
CA VAL A 209 -15.67 -11.82 -11.58
C VAL A 209 -16.98 -11.06 -11.40
N LEU A 210 -16.88 -9.79 -10.97
CA LEU A 210 -18.00 -8.86 -10.85
C LEU A 210 -17.93 -7.90 -12.04
N ASP A 211 -18.64 -8.24 -13.12
CA ASP A 211 -18.61 -7.51 -14.39
C ASP A 211 -19.81 -6.57 -14.58
N GLN A 212 -20.90 -6.75 -13.82
CA GLN A 212 -22.04 -5.86 -13.86
C GLN A 212 -21.73 -4.53 -13.12
N ASN A 213 -21.88 -3.43 -13.84
CA ASN A 213 -21.68 -2.08 -13.31
C ASN A 213 -23.04 -1.42 -12.99
N TYR A 214 -23.15 -0.87 -11.79
CA TYR A 214 -24.37 -0.21 -11.30
C TYR A 214 -24.24 1.32 -11.25
N ARG A 215 -23.08 1.87 -11.62
CA ARG A 215 -22.78 3.31 -11.53
C ARG A 215 -23.03 4.03 -12.85
N SER A 216 -22.46 3.52 -13.93
CA SER A 216 -22.33 4.20 -15.22
C SER A 216 -23.36 3.69 -16.24
N THR A 217 -23.62 4.47 -17.30
CA THR A 217 -24.37 4.06 -18.49
C THR A 217 -23.48 3.24 -19.43
N GLN A 218 -24.10 2.51 -20.38
CA GLN A 218 -23.35 1.62 -21.28
C GLN A 218 -22.32 2.36 -22.14
N THR A 219 -22.65 3.55 -22.65
CA THR A 219 -21.71 4.35 -23.46
C THR A 219 -20.40 4.67 -22.73
N ILE A 220 -20.48 4.95 -21.42
CA ILE A 220 -19.28 5.19 -20.59
C ILE A 220 -18.48 3.89 -20.44
N LEU A 221 -19.17 2.77 -20.22
CA LEU A 221 -18.52 1.46 -20.08
C LEU A 221 -17.87 1.00 -21.38
N ASP A 222 -18.49 1.23 -22.52
CA ASP A 222 -17.92 0.90 -23.84
C ASP A 222 -16.62 1.67 -24.09
N ALA A 223 -16.59 2.96 -23.74
CA ALA A 223 -15.38 3.76 -23.82
C ALA A 223 -14.29 3.24 -22.87
N ALA A 224 -14.64 2.93 -21.62
CA ALA A 224 -13.71 2.37 -20.64
C ALA A 224 -13.18 0.99 -21.06
N ASN A 225 -14.05 0.08 -21.51
CA ASN A 225 -13.68 -1.24 -22.02
C ASN A 225 -12.73 -1.12 -23.23
N SER A 226 -13.01 -0.17 -24.13
CA SER A 226 -12.15 0.09 -25.30
C SER A 226 -10.74 0.57 -24.90
N VAL A 227 -10.64 1.49 -23.93
CA VAL A 227 -9.35 1.98 -23.44
C VAL A 227 -8.57 0.86 -22.76
N ILE A 228 -9.20 0.14 -21.84
CA ILE A 228 -8.51 -0.88 -21.03
C ILE A 228 -8.14 -2.13 -21.83
N SER A 229 -8.79 -2.39 -22.95
CA SER A 229 -8.46 -3.52 -23.85
C SER A 229 -7.02 -3.43 -24.41
N ASN A 230 -6.40 -2.25 -24.40
CA ASN A 230 -5.01 -2.05 -24.79
C ASN A 230 -3.98 -2.51 -23.74
N ASN A 231 -4.42 -2.79 -22.51
CA ASN A 231 -3.54 -3.26 -21.44
C ASN A 231 -3.35 -4.79 -21.54
N PHE A 232 -2.08 -5.22 -21.53
CA PHE A 232 -1.70 -6.63 -21.56
C PHE A 232 -1.50 -7.16 -20.13
N GLY A 233 -1.70 -8.48 -19.95
CA GLY A 233 -1.45 -9.15 -18.66
C GLY A 233 -2.54 -8.97 -17.59
N ARG A 234 -3.69 -8.43 -17.95
CA ARG A 234 -4.87 -8.29 -17.08
C ARG A 234 -5.73 -9.55 -17.06
N LYS A 235 -6.51 -9.77 -16.01
CA LYS A 235 -7.61 -10.74 -16.03
C LYS A 235 -8.75 -10.19 -16.92
N PRO A 236 -9.14 -10.88 -17.99
CA PRO A 236 -10.16 -10.36 -18.91
C PRO A 236 -11.49 -10.18 -18.19
N LYS A 237 -12.07 -9.00 -18.34
CA LYS A 237 -13.47 -8.72 -17.97
C LYS A 237 -13.99 -7.64 -18.92
N GLU A 238 -15.29 -7.64 -19.15
CA GLU A 238 -16.00 -6.64 -19.93
C GLU A 238 -17.16 -6.12 -19.09
N LEU A 239 -17.08 -4.84 -18.72
CA LEU A 239 -18.11 -4.22 -17.88
C LEU A 239 -19.37 -3.97 -18.69
N TRP A 240 -20.51 -4.33 -18.13
CA TRP A 240 -21.83 -4.11 -18.69
C TRP A 240 -22.80 -3.56 -17.64
N THR A 241 -23.95 -3.02 -18.07
CA THR A 241 -24.97 -2.47 -17.17
C THR A 241 -26.37 -2.68 -17.71
N ASP A 242 -27.34 -2.78 -16.80
CA ASP A 242 -28.79 -2.75 -17.13
C ASP A 242 -29.33 -1.32 -17.34
N LYS A 243 -28.49 -0.30 -17.11
CA LYS A 243 -28.88 1.10 -17.34
C LYS A 243 -28.95 1.39 -18.82
N SER A 244 -29.64 2.48 -19.16
CA SER A 244 -29.75 2.99 -20.55
C SER A 244 -28.37 3.24 -21.16
N THR A 245 -28.33 3.39 -22.47
CA THR A 245 -27.12 3.76 -23.21
C THR A 245 -26.53 5.08 -22.68
N GLY A 246 -27.37 6.03 -22.27
CA GLY A 246 -26.96 7.33 -21.79
C GLY A 246 -26.53 8.29 -22.89
N ASP A 247 -25.98 9.43 -22.49
CA ASP A 247 -25.49 10.44 -23.41
C ASP A 247 -24.17 10.01 -24.08
N LYS A 248 -23.91 10.61 -25.24
CA LYS A 248 -22.66 10.38 -25.97
C LYS A 248 -21.49 11.01 -25.24
N VAL A 249 -20.32 10.36 -25.33
CA VAL A 249 -19.07 10.94 -24.85
C VAL A 249 -18.72 12.16 -25.70
N ILE A 250 -18.44 13.28 -25.05
CA ILE A 250 -18.00 14.52 -25.69
C ILE A 250 -16.48 14.58 -25.60
N LEU A 251 -15.85 14.82 -26.74
CA LEU A 251 -14.41 15.09 -26.82
C LEU A 251 -14.21 16.59 -27.08
N TYR A 252 -13.59 17.27 -26.14
CA TYR A 252 -13.12 18.64 -26.29
C TYR A 252 -11.59 18.66 -26.35
N ARG A 253 -11.03 19.36 -27.32
CA ARG A 253 -9.60 19.59 -27.43
C ARG A 253 -9.31 21.04 -27.10
N ALA A 254 -8.81 21.28 -25.89
CA ALA A 254 -8.40 22.59 -25.44
C ALA A 254 -7.05 23.00 -26.06
N ASP A 255 -6.85 24.31 -26.19
CA ASP A 255 -5.58 24.89 -26.63
C ASP A 255 -4.52 24.89 -25.49
N ASP A 256 -4.97 25.10 -24.25
CA ASP A 256 -4.15 25.06 -23.03
C ASP A 256 -5.00 24.66 -21.80
N GLU A 257 -4.36 24.59 -20.62
CA GLU A 257 -5.00 24.22 -19.34
C GLU A 257 -6.06 25.24 -18.87
N VAL A 258 -5.96 26.50 -19.29
CA VAL A 258 -6.93 27.54 -18.93
C VAL A 258 -8.19 27.39 -19.75
N ASP A 259 -8.04 27.13 -21.03
CA ASP A 259 -9.16 26.84 -21.95
C ASP A 259 -9.89 25.57 -21.53
N GLU A 260 -9.16 24.50 -21.17
CA GLU A 260 -9.74 23.26 -20.61
C GLU A 260 -10.59 23.56 -19.37
N ALA A 261 -10.05 24.30 -18.42
CA ALA A 261 -10.77 24.66 -17.21
C ALA A 261 -12.01 25.53 -17.48
N ALA A 262 -11.91 26.49 -18.40
CA ALA A 262 -13.02 27.37 -18.78
C ALA A 262 -14.16 26.55 -19.44
N TRP A 263 -13.82 25.61 -20.33
CA TRP A 263 -14.80 24.75 -20.95
C TRP A 263 -15.50 23.86 -19.92
N ILE A 264 -14.77 23.21 -19.02
CA ILE A 264 -15.34 22.35 -17.95
C ILE A 264 -16.32 23.16 -17.07
N ILE A 265 -15.95 24.39 -16.69
CA ILE A 265 -16.82 25.25 -15.87
C ILE A 265 -18.09 25.64 -16.64
N GLY A 266 -17.99 25.81 -17.97
CA GLY A 266 -19.13 26.15 -18.80
C GLY A 266 -20.13 25.00 -19.00
N GLU A 267 -19.69 23.75 -18.87
CA GLU A 267 -20.52 22.56 -18.98
C GLU A 267 -21.18 22.13 -17.65
N LEU A 268 -20.70 22.63 -16.51
CA LEU A 268 -21.23 22.35 -15.16
C LEU A 268 -22.40 23.28 -14.80
#